data_0115572880f9396d45236c718afd81f1
#
_entry.id   0115572880f9396d45236c718afd81f1
#
_cell.length_a   1.000
_cell.length_b   1.000
_cell.length_c   1.000
_cell.angle_alpha   90.00
_cell.angle_beta   90.00
_cell.angle_gamma   90.00
#
_symmetry.space_group_name_H-M   'P 1'
#
loop_
_entity.id
_entity.type
_entity.pdbx_description
1 polymer ?
#
loop_
_entity_poly.entity_id
_entity_poly.type
_entity_poly.pdbx_seq_one_letter_code
_entity_poly.pdbx_strand_id
1 'polypeptide(L)'
;MPTFSYSAFKADGSPVSGVLEADNVQSARQELKKSGLYPRELSEVRRSAEGKVKSFFSKGVALPELSLMTRRLSTLLGSSVPVYEAIATLYEQEAPGELREVLGRVRSRLAEGANLARALAEDSAVFSESYVSMVAAGEASGALDSILDKLADFLEEQEAVRSRILTSLAYPALMVVVGTAVMLFLLAFVIPKIIVIFEQNKATLPLITILLIKTSTLLRKGWWLLAAAGVGIVYAYRRLIRREDLRLRRDILLLRMPLLGPLLSKLILSRFAKILGLLLASGVPVIKAMEITGEVVVNRHYRKVLHSVREELAEGGNLSTSLRSCGLFPPMLVHMVAVGEKGGTLEEMLTKAGSAFEKEFVAAVTRFMSLLEPLMVLAMGVVVGTVVVAVLLPIFQLNQLVR
;
A
#
# COMPACT_ATOMS: atom_id res chain seq x y z
N MET A 1 17.42 -29.84 18.25
CA MET A 1 17.95 -29.50 19.57
C MET A 1 17.22 -28.26 20.09
N PRO A 2 16.88 -28.16 21.36
CA PRO A 2 16.31 -26.93 21.91
C PRO A 2 17.33 -25.81 21.90
N THR A 3 16.85 -24.57 21.63
CA THR A 3 17.65 -23.37 21.51
C THR A 3 17.50 -22.54 22.78
N PHE A 4 18.61 -22.14 23.40
CA PHE A 4 18.63 -21.34 24.63
C PHE A 4 19.15 -19.92 24.34
N SER A 5 18.42 -18.91 24.79
CA SER A 5 18.91 -17.53 24.86
C SER A 5 19.65 -17.32 26.17
N TYR A 6 20.83 -16.71 26.11
CA TYR A 6 21.63 -16.44 27.29
C TYR A 6 22.04 -14.97 27.40
N SER A 7 22.12 -14.49 28.63
CA SER A 7 22.83 -13.28 29.01
C SER A 7 23.97 -13.68 29.96
N ALA A 8 25.19 -13.37 29.61
CA ALA A 8 26.39 -13.80 30.33
C ALA A 8 27.41 -12.65 30.46
N PHE A 9 28.37 -12.79 31.37
CA PHE A 9 29.49 -11.88 31.50
C PHE A 9 30.76 -12.56 31.04
N LYS A 10 31.65 -11.87 30.34
CA LYS A 10 33.01 -12.29 30.10
C LYS A 10 33.84 -12.15 31.39
N ALA A 11 35.05 -12.74 31.39
CA ALA A 11 36.00 -12.62 32.50
C ALA A 11 36.44 -11.18 32.83
N ASP A 12 36.27 -10.26 31.86
CA ASP A 12 36.51 -8.81 31.97
C ASP A 12 35.31 -8.00 32.52
N GLY A 13 34.19 -8.68 32.84
CA GLY A 13 32.97 -8.06 33.35
C GLY A 13 32.05 -7.47 32.28
N SER A 14 32.40 -7.57 30.99
CA SER A 14 31.54 -7.06 29.90
C SER A 14 30.33 -7.99 29.66
N PRO A 15 29.10 -7.43 29.51
CA PRO A 15 27.90 -8.22 29.25
C PRO A 15 27.88 -8.70 27.80
N VAL A 16 27.55 -9.97 27.59
CA VAL A 16 27.36 -10.60 26.27
C VAL A 16 26.03 -11.35 26.29
N SER A 17 25.23 -11.19 25.24
CA SER A 17 24.01 -11.93 25.02
C SER A 17 24.09 -12.68 23.69
N GLY A 18 23.54 -13.90 23.64
CA GLY A 18 23.56 -14.74 22.45
C GLY A 18 22.56 -15.88 22.54
N VAL A 19 22.63 -16.75 21.54
CA VAL A 19 21.79 -17.94 21.45
C VAL A 19 22.70 -19.16 21.30
N LEU A 20 22.39 -20.26 22.02
CA LEU A 20 23.14 -21.48 22.01
C LEU A 20 22.19 -22.67 21.85
N GLU A 21 22.56 -23.64 21.02
CA GLU A 21 21.84 -24.91 20.91
C GLU A 21 22.44 -25.94 21.86
N ALA A 22 21.60 -26.52 22.71
CA ALA A 22 22.04 -27.56 23.65
C ALA A 22 20.90 -28.53 23.97
N ASP A 23 21.19 -29.73 24.41
CA ASP A 23 20.19 -30.75 24.70
C ASP A 23 19.32 -30.42 25.93
N ASN A 24 19.89 -29.68 26.88
CA ASN A 24 19.20 -29.23 28.10
C ASN A 24 19.88 -27.98 28.71
N VAL A 25 19.21 -27.34 29.67
CA VAL A 25 19.70 -26.14 30.39
C VAL A 25 21.08 -26.40 31.06
N GLN A 26 21.33 -27.60 31.55
CA GLN A 26 22.60 -27.92 32.23
C GLN A 26 23.74 -28.00 31.22
N SER A 27 23.53 -28.64 30.04
CA SER A 27 24.50 -28.71 28.96
C SER A 27 24.80 -27.30 28.41
N ALA A 28 23.80 -26.46 28.19
CA ALA A 28 23.98 -25.08 27.77
C ALA A 28 24.83 -24.29 28.76
N ARG A 29 24.59 -24.47 30.07
CA ARG A 29 25.36 -23.78 31.13
C ARG A 29 26.81 -24.25 31.17
N GLN A 30 27.07 -25.56 30.93
CA GLN A 30 28.43 -26.09 30.89
C GLN A 30 29.23 -25.60 29.67
N GLU A 31 28.56 -25.49 28.54
CA GLU A 31 29.17 -25.05 27.28
C GLU A 31 29.55 -23.55 27.32
N LEU A 32 28.69 -22.72 27.91
CA LEU A 32 28.98 -21.30 28.17
C LEU A 32 30.17 -21.14 29.15
N LYS A 33 30.24 -21.96 30.20
CA LYS A 33 31.36 -21.93 31.14
C LYS A 33 32.69 -22.38 30.49
N LYS A 34 32.64 -23.39 29.61
CA LYS A 34 33.83 -23.83 28.83
C LYS A 34 34.32 -22.71 27.90
N SER A 35 33.41 -21.89 27.39
CA SER A 35 33.72 -20.73 26.54
C SER A 35 34.11 -19.47 27.33
N GLY A 36 34.32 -19.56 28.66
CA GLY A 36 34.72 -18.43 29.50
C GLY A 36 33.61 -17.41 29.76
N LEU A 37 32.36 -17.79 29.53
CA LEU A 37 31.20 -16.96 29.75
C LEU A 37 30.44 -17.37 31.01
N TYR A 38 30.16 -16.43 31.89
CA TYR A 38 29.42 -16.69 33.14
C TYR A 38 27.94 -16.32 32.93
N PRO A 39 27.05 -17.33 32.76
CA PRO A 39 25.65 -17.06 32.48
C PRO A 39 24.94 -16.46 33.69
N ARG A 40 24.31 -15.28 33.49
CA ARG A 40 23.42 -14.63 34.46
C ARG A 40 22.00 -15.14 34.31
N GLU A 41 21.53 -15.28 33.07
CA GLU A 41 20.18 -15.70 32.74
C GLU A 41 20.22 -16.64 31.55
N LEU A 42 19.48 -17.72 31.64
CA LEU A 42 19.41 -18.78 30.63
C LEU A 42 17.94 -19.18 30.51
N SER A 43 17.34 -18.90 29.38
CA SER A 43 15.96 -19.24 29.11
C SER A 43 15.84 -20.06 27.83
N GLU A 44 15.08 -21.16 27.90
CA GLU A 44 14.74 -21.93 26.71
C GLU A 44 13.85 -21.09 25.81
N VAL A 45 14.31 -20.85 24.59
CA VAL A 45 13.51 -20.22 23.55
C VAL A 45 12.46 -21.25 23.09
N ARG A 46 11.40 -21.41 23.90
CA ARG A 46 10.22 -22.09 23.37
C ARG A 46 9.77 -21.30 22.16
N ARG A 47 9.59 -21.96 21.02
CA ARG A 47 8.85 -21.44 19.88
C ARG A 47 7.40 -21.17 20.33
N SER A 48 7.22 -20.28 21.28
CA SER A 48 5.89 -19.90 21.73
C SER A 48 5.40 -18.72 20.92
N ALA A 49 4.20 -18.85 20.52
CA ALA A 49 3.15 -17.93 20.06
C ALA A 49 3.38 -16.39 20.06
N GLU A 50 4.57 -15.88 20.36
CA GLU A 50 4.94 -14.46 20.24
C GLU A 50 4.94 -13.96 18.80
N GLY A 51 5.01 -14.86 17.81
CA GLY A 51 4.82 -14.52 16.41
C GLY A 51 3.43 -13.96 16.05
N LYS A 52 2.41 -14.18 16.88
CA LYS A 52 1.06 -13.68 16.59
C LYS A 52 0.79 -12.25 17.05
N VAL A 53 1.54 -11.72 18.00
CA VAL A 53 1.34 -10.34 18.48
C VAL A 53 2.20 -9.35 17.70
N LYS A 54 3.42 -9.72 17.28
CA LYS A 54 4.24 -8.90 16.36
C LYS A 54 3.65 -8.81 14.95
N SER A 55 2.93 -9.85 14.49
CA SER A 55 2.28 -9.89 13.17
C SER A 55 1.13 -8.88 12.98
N PHE A 56 0.64 -8.23 14.04
CA PHE A 56 -0.41 -7.21 13.92
C PHE A 56 0.14 -5.83 13.54
N PHE A 57 1.46 -5.62 13.63
CA PHE A 57 2.18 -4.39 13.29
C PHE A 57 3.31 -4.59 12.27
N SER A 58 3.49 -5.77 11.68
CA SER A 58 4.44 -5.93 10.58
C SER A 58 3.91 -5.14 9.39
N LYS A 59 4.48 -3.98 9.16
CA LYS A 59 4.39 -3.29 7.87
C LYS A 59 5.16 -4.17 6.90
N GLY A 60 4.45 -4.87 5.99
CA GLY A 60 5.11 -5.63 4.93
C GLY A 60 6.15 -4.77 4.22
N VAL A 61 7.13 -5.42 3.57
CA VAL A 61 8.19 -4.74 2.81
C VAL A 61 7.57 -3.66 1.92
N ALA A 62 8.04 -2.43 2.04
CA ALA A 62 7.50 -1.31 1.30
C ALA A 62 7.87 -1.42 -0.20
N LEU A 63 6.98 -0.94 -1.08
CA LEU A 63 7.24 -0.97 -2.52
C LEU A 63 8.60 -0.33 -2.91
N PRO A 64 9.03 0.81 -2.35
CA PRO A 64 10.36 1.37 -2.63
C PRO A 64 11.51 0.44 -2.25
N GLU A 65 11.40 -0.27 -1.12
CA GLU A 65 12.42 -1.24 -0.67
C GLU A 65 12.49 -2.44 -1.61
N LEU A 66 11.33 -2.97 -2.00
CA LEU A 66 11.25 -4.08 -2.96
C LEU A 66 11.79 -3.68 -4.34
N SER A 67 11.45 -2.48 -4.82
CA SER A 67 11.92 -1.94 -6.10
C SER A 67 13.44 -1.80 -6.11
N LEU A 68 14.01 -1.18 -5.08
CA LEU A 68 15.46 -0.99 -4.95
C LEU A 68 16.19 -2.34 -4.82
N MET A 69 15.67 -3.26 -4.03
CA MET A 69 16.21 -4.62 -3.89
C MET A 69 16.23 -5.33 -5.24
N THR A 70 15.12 -5.28 -5.99
CA THR A 70 15.02 -5.92 -7.31
C THR A 70 16.01 -5.31 -8.30
N ARG A 71 16.17 -3.98 -8.31
CA ARG A 71 17.16 -3.29 -9.14
C ARG A 71 18.59 -3.71 -8.81
N ARG A 72 18.93 -3.77 -7.53
CA ARG A 72 20.26 -4.22 -7.08
C ARG A 72 20.50 -5.69 -7.46
N LEU A 73 19.49 -6.56 -7.29
CA LEU A 73 19.57 -7.96 -7.69
C LEU A 73 19.80 -8.10 -9.19
N SER A 74 19.03 -7.38 -10.02
CA SER A 74 19.20 -7.33 -11.47
C SER A 74 20.63 -6.90 -11.87
N THR A 75 21.15 -5.85 -11.23
CA THR A 75 22.51 -5.32 -11.50
C THR A 75 23.60 -6.35 -11.16
N LEU A 76 23.47 -7.05 -10.03
CA LEU A 76 24.43 -8.09 -9.64
C LEU A 76 24.42 -9.26 -10.62
N LEU A 77 23.23 -9.75 -11.00
CA LEU A 77 23.10 -10.85 -11.94
C LEU A 77 23.54 -10.45 -13.35
N GLY A 78 23.24 -9.23 -13.80
CA GLY A 78 23.75 -8.68 -15.06
C GLY A 78 25.28 -8.54 -15.10
N SER A 79 25.91 -8.46 -13.92
CA SER A 79 27.37 -8.51 -13.75
C SER A 79 27.92 -9.95 -13.62
N SER A 80 27.09 -10.96 -13.93
CA SER A 80 27.44 -12.39 -13.85
C SER A 80 27.74 -12.90 -12.43
N VAL A 81 27.26 -12.22 -11.38
CA VAL A 81 27.35 -12.71 -10.00
C VAL A 81 26.36 -13.88 -9.84
N PRO A 82 26.75 -15.02 -9.27
CA PRO A 82 25.84 -16.14 -9.03
C PRO A 82 24.67 -15.73 -8.13
N VAL A 83 23.47 -16.31 -8.36
CA VAL A 83 22.22 -15.96 -7.64
C VAL A 83 22.38 -16.01 -6.13
N TYR A 84 23.01 -17.07 -5.61
CA TYR A 84 23.24 -17.22 -4.17
C TYR A 84 24.11 -16.09 -3.61
N GLU A 85 25.20 -15.76 -4.28
CA GLU A 85 26.13 -14.69 -3.87
C GLU A 85 25.45 -13.30 -3.95
N ALA A 86 24.64 -13.07 -4.99
CA ALA A 86 23.86 -11.85 -5.13
C ALA A 86 22.88 -11.67 -3.96
N ILE A 87 22.11 -12.71 -3.60
CA ILE A 87 21.20 -12.67 -2.44
C ILE A 87 21.97 -12.55 -1.12
N ALA A 88 23.11 -13.22 -0.96
CA ALA A 88 23.96 -13.10 0.22
C ALA A 88 24.48 -11.66 0.38
N THR A 89 24.96 -11.05 -0.69
CA THR A 89 25.41 -9.65 -0.72
C THR A 89 24.30 -8.68 -0.33
N LEU A 90 23.09 -8.86 -0.88
CA LEU A 90 21.93 -8.03 -0.54
C LEU A 90 21.55 -8.19 0.94
N TYR A 91 21.56 -9.42 1.46
CA TYR A 91 21.30 -9.69 2.88
C TYR A 91 22.29 -8.98 3.81
N GLU A 92 23.58 -8.97 3.46
CA GLU A 92 24.63 -8.33 4.26
C GLU A 92 24.52 -6.80 4.24
N GLN A 93 24.14 -6.21 3.10
CA GLN A 93 24.01 -4.77 2.92
C GLN A 93 22.69 -4.22 3.50
N GLU A 94 21.67 -5.07 3.72
CA GLU A 94 20.36 -4.61 4.15
C GLU A 94 20.35 -4.33 5.65
N ALA A 95 19.76 -3.18 6.01
CA ALA A 95 19.56 -2.80 7.41
C ALA A 95 18.62 -3.80 8.13
N PRO A 96 18.74 -3.93 9.48
CA PRO A 96 17.83 -4.79 10.24
C PRO A 96 16.37 -4.41 10.02
N GLY A 97 15.57 -5.34 9.48
CA GLY A 97 14.17 -5.10 9.12
C GLY A 97 13.53 -6.31 8.44
N GLU A 98 12.28 -6.15 8.03
CA GLU A 98 11.50 -7.24 7.42
C GLU A 98 12.12 -7.74 6.12
N LEU A 99 12.62 -6.84 5.25
CA LEU A 99 13.28 -7.22 4.00
C LEU A 99 14.53 -8.07 4.26
N ARG A 100 15.35 -7.73 5.26
CA ARG A 100 16.52 -8.51 5.62
C ARG A 100 16.14 -9.92 6.11
N GLU A 101 15.06 -10.04 6.91
CA GLU A 101 14.56 -11.34 7.35
C GLU A 101 14.12 -12.21 6.17
N VAL A 102 13.41 -11.61 5.21
CA VAL A 102 12.98 -12.25 3.96
C VAL A 102 14.19 -12.72 3.16
N LEU A 103 15.17 -11.85 2.92
CA LEU A 103 16.40 -12.21 2.21
C LEU A 103 17.17 -13.32 2.91
N GLY A 104 17.16 -13.34 4.25
CA GLY A 104 17.75 -14.42 5.05
C GLY A 104 17.09 -15.78 4.80
N ARG A 105 15.74 -15.82 4.72
CA ARG A 105 15.00 -17.04 4.39
C ARG A 105 15.28 -17.48 2.95
N VAL A 106 15.22 -16.55 1.99
CA VAL A 106 15.54 -16.85 0.59
C VAL A 106 16.95 -17.42 0.44
N ARG A 107 17.95 -16.79 1.09
CA ARG A 107 19.33 -17.28 1.11
C ARG A 107 19.44 -18.71 1.66
N SER A 108 18.74 -19.00 2.76
CA SER A 108 18.75 -20.35 3.35
C SER A 108 18.16 -21.39 2.40
N ARG A 109 17.06 -21.06 1.71
CA ARG A 109 16.45 -21.96 0.72
C ARG A 109 17.33 -22.19 -0.50
N LEU A 110 18.02 -21.16 -0.97
CA LEU A 110 19.00 -21.30 -2.06
C LEU A 110 20.17 -22.22 -1.63
N ALA A 111 20.65 -22.09 -0.39
CA ALA A 111 21.70 -22.96 0.15
C ALA A 111 21.24 -24.43 0.27
N GLU A 112 19.94 -24.69 0.50
CA GLU A 112 19.31 -26.02 0.48
C GLU A 112 19.09 -26.57 -0.94
N GLY A 113 19.45 -25.82 -2.00
CA GLY A 113 19.32 -26.23 -3.39
C GLY A 113 17.96 -25.89 -4.04
N ALA A 114 17.12 -25.08 -3.40
CA ALA A 114 15.93 -24.57 -4.06
C ALA A 114 16.30 -23.56 -5.17
N ASN A 115 15.48 -23.47 -6.23
CA ASN A 115 15.59 -22.39 -7.18
C ASN A 115 15.05 -21.07 -6.61
N LEU A 116 15.43 -19.94 -7.21
CA LEU A 116 15.08 -18.61 -6.71
C LEU A 116 13.55 -18.39 -6.66
N ALA A 117 12.85 -18.76 -7.73
CA ALA A 117 11.39 -18.62 -7.81
C ALA A 117 10.68 -19.35 -6.66
N ARG A 118 11.11 -20.58 -6.33
CA ARG A 118 10.54 -21.35 -5.24
C ARG A 118 10.87 -20.74 -3.87
N ALA A 119 12.09 -20.24 -3.70
CA ALA A 119 12.49 -19.57 -2.47
C ALA A 119 11.68 -18.29 -2.22
N LEU A 120 11.41 -17.49 -3.27
CA LEU A 120 10.60 -16.28 -3.19
C LEU A 120 9.11 -16.56 -2.94
N ALA A 121 8.58 -17.66 -3.50
CA ALA A 121 7.17 -18.03 -3.36
C ALA A 121 6.74 -18.29 -1.91
N GLU A 122 7.67 -18.64 -1.01
CA GLU A 122 7.38 -18.85 0.41
C GLU A 122 7.01 -17.54 1.13
N ASP A 123 7.46 -16.41 0.64
CA ASP A 123 7.17 -15.08 1.17
C ASP A 123 6.14 -14.32 0.30
N SER A 124 4.98 -14.94 0.04
CA SER A 124 3.91 -14.41 -0.81
C SER A 124 3.32 -13.06 -0.36
N ALA A 125 3.56 -12.65 0.87
CA ALA A 125 3.21 -11.32 1.38
C ALA A 125 4.10 -10.22 0.77
N VAL A 126 5.31 -10.55 0.35
CA VAL A 126 6.31 -9.63 -0.22
C VAL A 126 6.38 -9.80 -1.74
N PHE A 127 6.50 -11.03 -2.21
CA PHE A 127 6.61 -11.36 -3.63
C PHE A 127 5.27 -11.81 -4.18
N SER A 128 4.68 -10.99 -5.05
CA SER A 128 3.41 -11.33 -5.71
C SER A 128 3.57 -12.55 -6.64
N GLU A 129 2.48 -13.22 -6.95
CA GLU A 129 2.47 -14.34 -7.88
C GLU A 129 3.04 -13.97 -9.25
N SER A 130 2.78 -12.73 -9.71
CA SER A 130 3.36 -12.21 -10.96
C SER A 130 4.88 -12.08 -10.87
N TYR A 131 5.41 -11.59 -9.74
CA TYR A 131 6.85 -11.49 -9.48
C TYR A 131 7.50 -12.88 -9.55
N VAL A 132 6.98 -13.82 -8.79
CA VAL A 132 7.49 -15.20 -8.73
C VAL A 132 7.42 -15.89 -10.09
N SER A 133 6.33 -15.72 -10.82
CA SER A 133 6.16 -16.34 -12.15
C SER A 133 7.13 -15.78 -13.19
N MET A 134 7.43 -14.48 -13.14
CA MET A 134 8.46 -13.87 -14.00
C MET A 134 9.85 -14.40 -13.67
N VAL A 135 10.19 -14.48 -12.38
CA VAL A 135 11.47 -15.06 -11.93
C VAL A 135 11.58 -16.53 -12.38
N ALA A 136 10.51 -17.33 -12.24
CA ALA A 136 10.47 -18.71 -12.69
C ALA A 136 10.68 -18.83 -14.22
N ALA A 137 10.06 -17.95 -15.00
CA ALA A 137 10.29 -17.90 -16.45
C ALA A 137 11.74 -17.54 -16.80
N GLY A 138 12.34 -16.60 -16.04
CA GLY A 138 13.74 -16.22 -16.18
C GLY A 138 14.72 -17.35 -15.88
N GLU A 139 14.47 -18.09 -14.80
CA GLU A 139 15.26 -19.26 -14.46
C GLU A 139 15.16 -20.37 -15.52
N ALA A 140 13.94 -20.64 -16.00
CA ALA A 140 13.70 -21.67 -17.01
C ALA A 140 14.31 -21.34 -18.37
N SER A 141 14.36 -20.06 -18.74
CA SER A 141 14.95 -19.60 -20.01
C SER A 141 16.44 -19.26 -19.94
N GLY A 142 17.02 -19.22 -18.73
CA GLY A 142 18.41 -18.77 -18.52
C GLY A 142 18.61 -17.25 -18.72
N ALA A 143 17.53 -16.45 -18.76
CA ALA A 143 17.54 -15.01 -18.97
C ALA A 143 17.06 -14.25 -17.72
N LEU A 144 17.46 -14.73 -16.53
CA LEU A 144 17.01 -14.20 -15.25
C LEU A 144 17.41 -12.74 -15.04
N ASP A 145 18.59 -12.35 -15.50
CA ASP A 145 19.12 -10.97 -15.48
C ASP A 145 18.21 -10.01 -16.24
N SER A 146 17.87 -10.35 -17.49
CA SER A 146 17.00 -9.53 -18.34
C SER A 146 15.57 -9.43 -17.80
N ILE A 147 15.03 -10.51 -17.21
CA ILE A 147 13.69 -10.52 -16.65
C ILE A 147 13.64 -9.69 -15.36
N LEU A 148 14.65 -9.79 -14.50
CA LEU A 148 14.75 -8.98 -13.30
C LEU A 148 14.95 -7.50 -13.62
N ASP A 149 15.63 -7.17 -14.72
CA ASP A 149 15.75 -5.79 -15.18
C ASP A 149 14.39 -5.19 -15.56
N LYS A 150 13.62 -5.90 -16.40
CA LYS A 150 12.25 -5.50 -16.75
C LYS A 150 11.33 -5.42 -15.53
N LEU A 151 11.51 -6.32 -14.56
CA LEU A 151 10.73 -6.33 -13.33
C LEU A 151 11.11 -5.15 -12.42
N ALA A 152 12.38 -4.80 -12.35
CA ALA A 152 12.86 -3.62 -11.64
C ALA A 152 12.29 -2.34 -12.27
N ASP A 153 12.35 -2.19 -13.60
CA ASP A 153 11.73 -1.08 -14.33
C ASP A 153 10.24 -0.93 -13.99
N PHE A 154 9.52 -2.05 -14.01
CA PHE A 154 8.09 -2.06 -13.68
C PHE A 154 7.80 -1.61 -12.24
N LEU A 155 8.58 -2.06 -11.26
CA LEU A 155 8.43 -1.67 -9.86
C LEU A 155 8.82 -0.20 -9.63
N GLU A 156 9.87 0.28 -10.29
CA GLU A 156 10.30 1.68 -10.26
C GLU A 156 9.23 2.61 -10.84
N GLU A 157 8.62 2.23 -11.97
CA GLU A 157 7.50 2.97 -12.54
C GLU A 157 6.29 3.01 -11.60
N GLN A 158 5.95 1.88 -10.97
CA GLN A 158 4.86 1.85 -9.97
C GLN A 158 5.16 2.75 -8.77
N GLU A 159 6.41 2.74 -8.30
CA GLU A 159 6.85 3.58 -7.18
C GLU A 159 6.80 5.07 -7.58
N ALA A 160 7.29 5.43 -8.76
CA ALA A 160 7.26 6.79 -9.28
C ALA A 160 5.82 7.35 -9.38
N VAL A 161 4.87 6.54 -9.87
CA VAL A 161 3.44 6.91 -9.90
C VAL A 161 2.89 7.11 -8.49
N ARG A 162 3.18 6.17 -7.57
CA ARG A 162 2.74 6.26 -6.17
C ARG A 162 3.31 7.50 -5.48
N SER A 163 4.61 7.73 -5.62
CA SER A 163 5.31 8.87 -5.05
C SER A 163 4.73 10.19 -5.57
N ARG A 164 4.47 10.29 -6.88
CA ARG A 164 3.85 11.46 -7.49
C ARG A 164 2.46 11.74 -6.92
N ILE A 165 1.64 10.71 -6.71
CA ILE A 165 0.31 10.86 -6.09
C ILE A 165 0.44 11.34 -4.65
N LEU A 166 1.32 10.73 -3.84
CA LEU A 166 1.51 11.10 -2.44
C LEU A 166 2.03 12.53 -2.31
N THR A 167 2.98 12.94 -3.16
CA THR A 167 3.50 14.30 -3.19
C THR A 167 2.40 15.31 -3.56
N SER A 168 1.56 14.98 -4.54
CA SER A 168 0.43 15.84 -4.92
C SER A 168 -0.62 15.98 -3.81
N LEU A 169 -0.73 14.99 -2.91
CA LEU A 169 -1.64 15.04 -1.75
C LEU A 169 -1.04 15.80 -0.55
N ALA A 170 0.26 16.07 -0.52
CA ALA A 170 0.92 16.70 0.63
C ALA A 170 0.35 18.09 0.94
N TYR A 171 0.17 18.93 -0.07
CA TYR A 171 -0.40 20.27 0.10
C TYR A 171 -1.87 20.24 0.57
N PRO A 172 -2.80 19.50 -0.06
CA PRO A 172 -4.14 19.31 0.47
C PRO A 172 -4.18 18.80 1.91
N ALA A 173 -3.35 17.82 2.25
CA ALA A 173 -3.28 17.29 3.61
C ALA A 173 -2.83 18.36 4.62
N LEU A 174 -1.78 19.12 4.29
CA LEU A 174 -1.31 20.25 5.13
C LEU A 174 -2.42 21.28 5.34
N MET A 175 -3.11 21.68 4.29
CA MET A 175 -4.20 22.66 4.35
C MET A 175 -5.36 22.17 5.24
N VAL A 176 -5.73 20.88 5.14
CA VAL A 176 -6.76 20.30 6.02
C VAL A 176 -6.31 20.32 7.47
N VAL A 177 -5.05 19.95 7.75
CA VAL A 177 -4.50 19.94 9.12
C VAL A 177 -4.48 21.34 9.72
N VAL A 178 -3.89 22.30 9.00
CA VAL A 178 -3.79 23.70 9.47
C VAL A 178 -5.20 24.31 9.62
N GLY A 179 -6.07 24.12 8.65
CA GLY A 179 -7.43 24.63 8.71
C GLY A 179 -8.25 24.06 9.84
N THR A 180 -8.14 22.75 10.07
CA THR A 180 -8.77 22.08 11.19
C THR A 180 -8.20 22.60 12.53
N ALA A 181 -6.90 22.79 12.63
CA ALA A 181 -6.27 23.34 13.83
C ALA A 181 -6.76 24.77 14.14
N VAL A 182 -6.83 25.64 13.13
CA VAL A 182 -7.37 27.01 13.28
C VAL A 182 -8.84 26.97 13.70
N MET A 183 -9.65 26.14 13.06
CA MET A 183 -11.07 25.97 13.41
C MET A 183 -11.23 25.50 14.85
N LEU A 184 -10.50 24.46 15.28
CA LEU A 184 -10.56 23.96 16.65
C LEU A 184 -10.11 25.00 17.66
N PHE A 185 -9.08 25.79 17.34
CA PHE A 185 -8.63 26.90 18.17
C PHE A 185 -9.75 27.96 18.36
N LEU A 186 -10.38 28.40 17.28
CA LEU A 186 -11.47 29.35 17.34
C LEU A 186 -12.68 28.83 18.14
N LEU A 187 -13.06 27.57 17.92
CA LEU A 187 -14.16 26.92 18.61
C LEU A 187 -13.86 26.67 20.11
N ALA A 188 -12.60 26.36 20.46
CA ALA A 188 -12.23 26.03 21.82
C ALA A 188 -11.96 27.27 22.71
N PHE A 189 -11.40 28.33 22.13
CA PHE A 189 -10.91 29.48 22.89
C PHE A 189 -11.69 30.77 22.63
N VAL A 190 -12.07 31.05 21.38
CA VAL A 190 -12.70 32.35 21.03
C VAL A 190 -14.19 32.31 21.31
N ILE A 191 -14.91 31.31 20.85
CA ILE A 191 -16.36 31.21 21.02
C ILE A 191 -16.79 31.19 22.47
N PRO A 192 -16.16 30.42 23.41
CA PRO A 192 -16.56 30.46 24.82
C PRO A 192 -16.45 31.84 25.48
N LYS A 193 -15.43 32.62 25.11
CA LYS A 193 -15.27 33.99 25.65
C LYS A 193 -16.44 34.90 25.26
N ILE A 194 -16.92 34.74 24.02
CA ILE A 194 -18.05 35.51 23.51
C ILE A 194 -19.34 35.12 24.21
N ILE A 195 -19.56 33.82 24.44
CA ILE A 195 -20.75 33.34 25.17
C ILE A 195 -20.88 34.00 26.54
N VAL A 196 -19.80 34.05 27.33
CA VAL A 196 -19.78 34.66 28.65
C VAL A 196 -20.21 36.12 28.59
N ILE A 197 -19.74 36.90 27.62
CA ILE A 197 -20.09 38.32 27.46
C ILE A 197 -21.60 38.50 27.17
N PHE A 198 -22.19 37.58 26.40
CA PHE A 198 -23.61 37.64 26.03
C PHE A 198 -24.54 37.19 27.17
N GLU A 199 -24.15 36.14 27.89
CA GLU A 199 -24.90 35.68 29.07
C GLU A 199 -24.98 36.77 30.15
N GLN A 200 -23.90 37.53 30.35
CA GLN A 200 -23.87 38.67 31.27
C GLN A 200 -24.83 39.81 30.89
N ASN A 201 -25.00 40.05 29.57
CA ASN A 201 -25.84 41.14 29.10
C ASN A 201 -27.29 40.73 28.76
N LYS A 202 -27.69 39.47 29.02
CA LYS A 202 -29.04 38.91 28.73
C LYS A 202 -29.51 39.13 27.28
N ALA A 203 -28.59 39.25 26.33
CA ALA A 203 -28.87 39.46 24.94
C ALA A 203 -29.14 38.17 24.19
N THR A 204 -30.06 38.19 23.19
CA THR A 204 -30.35 37.01 22.35
C THR A 204 -29.25 36.80 21.36
N LEU A 205 -28.76 35.56 21.28
CA LEU A 205 -27.70 35.16 20.33
C LEU A 205 -28.26 34.94 18.95
N PRO A 206 -27.57 35.38 17.87
CA PRO A 206 -27.93 35.08 16.48
C PRO A 206 -27.89 33.57 16.21
N LEU A 207 -28.74 33.12 15.26
CA LEU A 207 -28.85 31.68 14.90
C LEU A 207 -27.52 31.05 14.47
N ILE A 208 -26.69 31.79 13.73
CA ILE A 208 -25.35 31.34 13.27
C ILE A 208 -24.44 31.05 14.48
N THR A 209 -24.46 31.94 15.49
CA THR A 209 -23.68 31.79 16.71
C THR A 209 -24.17 30.60 17.55
N ILE A 210 -25.50 30.41 17.66
CA ILE A 210 -26.09 29.25 18.37
C ILE A 210 -25.68 27.95 17.69
N LEU A 211 -25.67 27.88 16.36
CA LEU A 211 -25.25 26.69 15.59
C LEU A 211 -23.76 26.36 15.86
N LEU A 212 -22.91 27.39 15.85
CA LEU A 212 -21.48 27.21 16.16
C LEU A 212 -21.24 26.76 17.61
N ILE A 213 -22.01 27.30 18.56
CA ILE A 213 -21.94 26.88 19.98
C ILE A 213 -22.33 25.41 20.11
N LYS A 214 -23.44 24.99 19.50
CA LYS A 214 -23.86 23.57 19.53
C LYS A 214 -22.80 22.67 18.90
N THR A 215 -22.19 23.07 17.78
CA THR A 215 -21.11 22.32 17.15
C THR A 215 -19.87 22.27 18.03
N SER A 216 -19.48 23.37 18.68
CA SER A 216 -18.36 23.42 19.63
C SER A 216 -18.60 22.53 20.85
N THR A 217 -19.80 22.56 21.44
CA THR A 217 -20.13 21.71 22.61
C THR A 217 -20.19 20.23 22.22
N LEU A 218 -20.67 19.90 21.03
CA LEU A 218 -20.65 18.54 20.50
C LEU A 218 -19.21 18.05 20.32
N LEU A 219 -18.33 18.88 19.75
CA LEU A 219 -16.90 18.54 19.58
C LEU A 219 -16.19 18.40 20.95
N ARG A 220 -16.43 19.26 21.92
CA ARG A 220 -15.78 19.21 23.23
C ARG A 220 -16.30 18.09 24.13
N LYS A 221 -17.62 17.85 24.16
CA LYS A 221 -18.24 16.84 25.04
C LYS A 221 -18.48 15.51 24.35
N GLY A 222 -18.66 15.51 23.02
CA GLY A 222 -19.05 14.35 22.21
C GLY A 222 -17.93 13.78 21.31
N TRP A 223 -16.67 14.24 21.43
CA TRP A 223 -15.59 13.75 20.59
C TRP A 223 -15.41 12.22 20.63
N TRP A 224 -15.65 11.60 21.80
CA TRP A 224 -15.61 10.17 21.99
C TRP A 224 -16.76 9.45 21.25
N LEU A 225 -17.94 10.06 21.14
CA LEU A 225 -19.07 9.55 20.35
C LEU A 225 -18.73 9.59 18.85
N LEU A 226 -18.10 10.66 18.37
CA LEU A 226 -17.63 10.79 17.00
C LEU A 226 -16.53 9.77 16.71
N ALA A 227 -15.60 9.56 17.63
CA ALA A 227 -14.57 8.55 17.53
C ALA A 227 -15.18 7.13 17.53
N ALA A 228 -16.11 6.84 18.44
CA ALA A 228 -16.81 5.55 18.50
C ALA A 228 -17.66 5.31 17.25
N ALA A 229 -18.36 6.32 16.74
CA ALA A 229 -19.10 6.25 15.46
C ALA A 229 -18.14 5.98 14.29
N GLY A 230 -17.00 6.67 14.23
CA GLY A 230 -15.97 6.44 13.22
C GLY A 230 -15.44 5.00 13.24
N VAL A 231 -15.07 4.49 14.42
CA VAL A 231 -14.64 3.09 14.60
C VAL A 231 -15.78 2.13 14.25
N GLY A 232 -17.02 2.42 14.64
CA GLY A 232 -18.20 1.62 14.30
C GLY A 232 -18.45 1.57 12.80
N ILE A 233 -18.34 2.69 12.10
CA ILE A 233 -18.47 2.78 10.63
C ILE A 233 -17.37 1.96 9.95
N VAL A 234 -16.11 2.10 10.39
CA VAL A 234 -14.98 1.33 9.85
C VAL A 234 -15.17 -0.16 10.11
N TYR A 235 -15.62 -0.55 11.30
CA TYR A 235 -15.89 -1.94 11.63
C TYR A 235 -17.04 -2.52 10.82
N ALA A 236 -18.17 -1.79 10.73
CA ALA A 236 -19.31 -2.17 9.90
C ALA A 236 -18.92 -2.29 8.42
N TYR A 237 -18.17 -1.32 7.90
CA TYR A 237 -17.64 -1.34 6.54
C TYR A 237 -16.74 -2.57 6.29
N ARG A 238 -15.79 -2.86 7.20
CA ARG A 238 -14.94 -4.05 7.11
C ARG A 238 -15.74 -5.35 7.20
N ARG A 239 -16.79 -5.40 8.01
CA ARG A 239 -17.65 -6.57 8.15
C ARG A 239 -18.53 -6.78 6.91
N LEU A 240 -19.11 -5.71 6.37
CA LEU A 240 -19.93 -5.74 5.15
C LEU A 240 -19.11 -6.17 3.93
N ILE A 241 -17.87 -5.68 3.81
CA ILE A 241 -16.96 -6.04 2.72
C ILE A 241 -16.46 -7.50 2.81
N ARG A 242 -16.65 -8.21 3.90
CA ARG A 242 -16.33 -9.65 3.96
C ARG A 242 -17.25 -10.50 3.10
N ARG A 243 -18.44 -10.04 2.76
CA ARG A 243 -19.37 -10.73 1.86
C ARG A 243 -18.98 -10.46 0.40
N GLU A 244 -18.79 -11.52 -0.38
CA GLU A 244 -18.34 -11.43 -1.78
C GLU A 244 -19.29 -10.62 -2.66
N ASP A 245 -20.60 -10.84 -2.53
CA ASP A 245 -21.61 -10.11 -3.29
C ASP A 245 -21.57 -8.60 -3.06
N LEU A 246 -21.34 -8.19 -1.80
CA LEU A 246 -21.24 -6.76 -1.46
C LEU A 246 -19.96 -6.13 -1.99
N ARG A 247 -18.86 -6.90 -2.05
CA ARG A 247 -17.63 -6.44 -2.68
C ARG A 247 -17.80 -6.20 -4.18
N LEU A 248 -18.43 -7.14 -4.87
CA LEU A 248 -18.72 -6.99 -6.30
C LEU A 248 -19.58 -5.76 -6.57
N ARG A 249 -20.68 -5.58 -5.80
CA ARG A 249 -21.57 -4.40 -5.93
C ARG A 249 -20.81 -3.09 -5.66
N ARG A 250 -19.99 -3.05 -4.63
CA ARG A 250 -19.13 -1.88 -4.33
C ARG A 250 -18.19 -1.56 -5.50
N ASP A 251 -17.51 -2.57 -6.04
CA ASP A 251 -16.55 -2.41 -7.12
C ASP A 251 -17.21 -1.91 -8.39
N ILE A 252 -18.42 -2.39 -8.71
CA ILE A 252 -19.24 -1.89 -9.82
C ILE A 252 -19.69 -0.43 -9.54
N LEU A 253 -20.13 -0.14 -8.30
CA LEU A 253 -20.58 1.21 -7.94
C LEU A 253 -19.44 2.22 -8.05
N LEU A 254 -18.24 1.86 -7.59
CA LEU A 254 -17.04 2.70 -7.72
C LEU A 254 -16.70 3.00 -9.18
N LEU A 255 -16.84 2.03 -10.07
CA LEU A 255 -16.62 2.21 -11.51
C LEU A 255 -17.69 3.11 -12.16
N ARG A 256 -18.91 3.15 -11.62
CA ARG A 256 -20.01 4.02 -12.11
C ARG A 256 -19.93 5.46 -11.60
N MET A 257 -19.10 5.74 -10.60
CA MET A 257 -18.94 7.12 -10.09
C MET A 257 -18.29 8.02 -11.13
N PRO A 258 -18.85 9.21 -11.41
CA PRO A 258 -18.42 10.06 -12.54
C PRO A 258 -16.98 10.56 -12.44
N LEU A 259 -16.44 10.69 -11.21
CA LEU A 259 -15.07 11.17 -10.97
C LEU A 259 -14.09 10.02 -10.73
N LEU A 260 -14.48 9.03 -9.91
CA LEU A 260 -13.60 7.92 -9.51
C LEU A 260 -13.57 6.78 -10.53
N GLY A 261 -14.68 6.53 -11.22
CA GLY A 261 -14.81 5.44 -12.18
C GLY A 261 -13.78 5.50 -13.31
N PRO A 262 -13.68 6.62 -14.04
CA PRO A 262 -12.67 6.76 -15.10
C PRO A 262 -11.22 6.64 -14.60
N LEU A 263 -10.93 7.15 -13.39
CA LEU A 263 -9.60 7.02 -12.77
C LEU A 263 -9.26 5.55 -12.47
N LEU A 264 -10.18 4.86 -11.80
CA LEU A 264 -10.00 3.45 -11.44
C LEU A 264 -9.88 2.56 -12.68
N SER A 265 -10.70 2.79 -13.71
CA SER A 265 -10.63 2.05 -14.97
C SER A 265 -9.26 2.21 -15.63
N LYS A 266 -8.74 3.45 -15.75
CA LYS A 266 -7.42 3.70 -16.33
C LYS A 266 -6.30 3.02 -15.55
N LEU A 267 -6.35 3.05 -14.22
CA LEU A 267 -5.38 2.37 -13.37
C LEU A 267 -5.42 0.84 -13.55
N ILE A 268 -6.64 0.26 -13.61
CA ILE A 268 -6.83 -1.18 -13.80
C ILE A 268 -6.32 -1.59 -15.18
N LEU A 269 -6.68 -0.84 -16.23
CA LEU A 269 -6.28 -1.11 -17.61
C LEU A 269 -4.77 -0.99 -17.80
N SER A 270 -4.16 0.03 -17.20
CA SER A 270 -2.70 0.18 -17.21
C SER A 270 -2.01 -1.01 -16.57
N ARG A 271 -2.43 -1.40 -15.36
CA ARG A 271 -1.85 -2.54 -14.65
C ARG A 271 -2.05 -3.85 -15.41
N PHE A 272 -3.26 -4.10 -15.88
CA PHE A 272 -3.59 -5.27 -16.70
C PHE A 272 -2.66 -5.38 -17.90
N ALA A 273 -2.59 -4.33 -18.70
CA ALA A 273 -1.81 -4.35 -19.95
C ALA A 273 -0.30 -4.46 -19.69
N LYS A 274 0.24 -3.74 -18.69
CA LYS A 274 1.66 -3.81 -18.33
C LYS A 274 2.05 -5.20 -17.81
N ILE A 275 1.28 -5.76 -16.86
CA ILE A 275 1.60 -7.07 -16.27
C ILE A 275 1.47 -8.17 -17.33
N LEU A 276 0.40 -8.15 -18.12
CA LEU A 276 0.22 -9.13 -19.19
C LEU A 276 1.35 -9.02 -20.23
N GLY A 277 1.67 -7.80 -20.68
CA GLY A 277 2.77 -7.55 -21.62
C GLY A 277 4.11 -8.02 -21.07
N LEU A 278 4.39 -7.76 -19.80
CA LEU A 278 5.63 -8.15 -19.14
C LEU A 278 5.76 -9.68 -18.99
N LEU A 279 4.68 -10.38 -18.61
CA LEU A 279 4.65 -11.84 -18.54
C LEU A 279 4.87 -12.49 -19.90
N LEU A 280 4.23 -11.95 -20.95
CA LEU A 280 4.42 -12.44 -22.33
C LEU A 280 5.85 -12.17 -22.82
N ALA A 281 6.39 -10.99 -22.57
CA ALA A 281 7.78 -10.65 -22.90
C ALA A 281 8.81 -11.48 -22.13
N SER A 282 8.39 -12.12 -21.03
CA SER A 282 9.18 -13.07 -20.24
C SER A 282 8.99 -14.52 -20.69
N GLY A 283 8.23 -14.78 -21.78
CA GLY A 283 7.99 -16.12 -22.31
C GLY A 283 6.90 -16.92 -21.59
N VAL A 284 6.13 -16.31 -20.68
CA VAL A 284 5.01 -16.98 -20.02
C VAL A 284 3.88 -17.22 -21.04
N PRO A 285 3.35 -18.47 -21.17
CA PRO A 285 2.24 -18.74 -22.08
C PRO A 285 1.03 -17.85 -21.81
N VAL A 286 0.33 -17.39 -22.87
CA VAL A 286 -0.73 -16.38 -22.78
C VAL A 286 -1.86 -16.76 -21.81
N ILE A 287 -2.28 -18.02 -21.79
CA ILE A 287 -3.33 -18.50 -20.87
C ILE A 287 -2.87 -18.37 -19.41
N LYS A 288 -1.63 -18.75 -19.10
CA LYS A 288 -1.07 -18.62 -17.75
C LYS A 288 -0.82 -17.16 -17.39
N ALA A 289 -0.36 -16.36 -18.32
CA ALA A 289 -0.20 -14.91 -18.13
C ALA A 289 -1.54 -14.22 -17.83
N MET A 290 -2.62 -14.61 -18.50
CA MET A 290 -3.98 -14.12 -18.22
C MET A 290 -4.48 -14.53 -16.85
N GLU A 291 -4.22 -15.76 -16.41
CA GLU A 291 -4.55 -16.24 -15.05
C GLU A 291 -3.87 -15.38 -13.99
N ILE A 292 -2.54 -15.25 -14.06
CA ILE A 292 -1.73 -14.46 -13.11
C ILE A 292 -2.18 -12.99 -13.10
N THR A 293 -2.36 -12.41 -14.28
CA THR A 293 -2.80 -11.00 -14.40
C THR A 293 -4.19 -10.80 -13.81
N GLY A 294 -5.11 -11.76 -13.99
CA GLY A 294 -6.44 -11.73 -13.39
C GLY A 294 -6.40 -11.69 -11.86
N GLU A 295 -5.49 -12.44 -11.23
CA GLU A 295 -5.34 -12.43 -9.76
C GLU A 295 -4.78 -11.12 -9.22
N VAL A 296 -3.90 -10.45 -9.95
CA VAL A 296 -3.33 -9.14 -9.57
C VAL A 296 -4.37 -8.00 -9.66
N VAL A 297 -5.39 -8.15 -10.50
CA VAL A 297 -6.46 -7.15 -10.63
C VAL A 297 -7.34 -7.14 -9.39
N VAL A 298 -7.25 -6.06 -8.61
CA VAL A 298 -7.96 -5.91 -7.31
C VAL A 298 -9.47 -5.82 -7.49
N ASN A 299 -9.95 -5.21 -8.59
CA ASN A 299 -11.37 -5.03 -8.86
C ASN A 299 -12.01 -6.35 -9.28
N ARG A 300 -12.99 -6.82 -8.51
CA ARG A 300 -13.64 -8.13 -8.72
C ARG A 300 -14.48 -8.19 -9.99
N HIS A 301 -15.01 -7.06 -10.46
CA HIS A 301 -15.77 -7.05 -11.72
C HIS A 301 -14.83 -7.31 -12.91
N TYR A 302 -13.71 -6.60 -12.97
CA TYR A 302 -12.67 -6.88 -13.97
C TYR A 302 -12.09 -8.28 -13.86
N ARG A 303 -11.80 -8.74 -12.63
CA ARG A 303 -11.30 -10.11 -12.39
C ARG A 303 -12.23 -11.16 -12.95
N LYS A 304 -13.55 -11.06 -12.66
CA LYS A 304 -14.55 -12.00 -13.18
C LYS A 304 -14.59 -12.00 -14.71
N VAL A 305 -14.52 -10.83 -15.34
CA VAL A 305 -14.49 -10.71 -16.80
C VAL A 305 -13.22 -11.28 -17.39
N LEU A 306 -12.05 -11.01 -16.77
CA LEU A 306 -10.77 -11.57 -17.22
C LEU A 306 -10.74 -13.10 -17.11
N HIS A 307 -11.41 -13.67 -16.11
CA HIS A 307 -11.58 -15.12 -15.99
C HIS A 307 -12.38 -15.69 -17.17
N SER A 308 -13.51 -15.07 -17.54
CA SER A 308 -14.27 -15.49 -18.74
C SER A 308 -13.47 -15.33 -20.01
N VAL A 309 -12.71 -14.25 -20.19
CA VAL A 309 -11.81 -14.04 -21.33
C VAL A 309 -10.76 -15.16 -21.41
N ARG A 310 -10.18 -15.54 -20.25
CA ARG A 310 -9.21 -16.65 -20.20
C ARG A 310 -9.84 -17.98 -20.63
N GLU A 311 -11.09 -18.26 -20.22
CA GLU A 311 -11.81 -19.48 -20.62
C GLU A 311 -12.07 -19.51 -22.13
N GLU A 312 -12.57 -18.43 -22.70
CA GLU A 312 -12.75 -18.30 -24.15
C GLU A 312 -11.43 -18.48 -24.91
N LEU A 313 -10.33 -17.94 -24.37
CA LEU A 313 -9.00 -18.10 -24.98
C LEU A 313 -8.51 -19.55 -24.91
N ALA A 314 -8.80 -20.28 -23.83
CA ALA A 314 -8.46 -21.69 -23.68
C ALA A 314 -9.25 -22.59 -24.65
N GLU A 315 -10.43 -22.16 -25.07
CA GLU A 315 -11.27 -22.82 -26.11
C GLU A 315 -10.80 -22.47 -27.55
N GLY A 316 -9.72 -21.69 -27.71
CA GLY A 316 -9.17 -21.33 -29.00
C GLY A 316 -9.67 -19.98 -29.56
N GLY A 317 -10.32 -19.16 -28.73
CA GLY A 317 -10.71 -17.79 -29.08
C GLY A 317 -9.53 -16.84 -29.22
N ASN A 318 -9.76 -15.67 -29.83
CA ASN A 318 -8.78 -14.59 -29.93
C ASN A 318 -8.95 -13.61 -28.77
N LEU A 319 -7.83 -13.19 -28.14
CA LEU A 319 -7.85 -12.25 -27.02
C LEU A 319 -8.56 -10.93 -27.36
N SER A 320 -8.29 -10.37 -28.53
CA SER A 320 -8.92 -9.12 -28.99
C SER A 320 -10.43 -9.22 -29.15
N THR A 321 -10.94 -10.38 -29.63
CA THR A 321 -12.37 -10.62 -29.78
C THR A 321 -13.05 -10.79 -28.44
N SER A 322 -12.47 -11.57 -27.54
CA SER A 322 -12.98 -11.80 -26.19
C SER A 322 -12.98 -10.52 -25.33
N LEU A 323 -11.93 -9.69 -25.43
CA LEU A 323 -11.92 -8.39 -24.77
C LEU A 323 -12.99 -7.43 -25.31
N ARG A 324 -13.28 -7.48 -26.62
CA ARG A 324 -14.30 -6.65 -27.25
C ARG A 324 -15.71 -7.04 -26.79
N SER A 325 -16.02 -8.34 -26.73
CA SER A 325 -17.34 -8.85 -26.35
C SER A 325 -17.75 -8.45 -24.93
N CYS A 326 -16.78 -8.30 -24.02
CA CYS A 326 -17.01 -7.92 -22.63
C CYS A 326 -17.45 -6.47 -22.43
N GLY A 327 -17.22 -5.55 -23.36
CA GLY A 327 -17.62 -4.14 -23.29
C GLY A 327 -16.97 -3.29 -22.20
N LEU A 328 -16.02 -3.84 -21.42
CA LEU A 328 -15.30 -3.15 -20.35
C LEU A 328 -13.99 -2.52 -20.81
N PHE A 329 -13.46 -2.98 -21.95
CA PHE A 329 -12.17 -2.57 -22.45
C PHE A 329 -12.33 -1.49 -23.52
N PRO A 330 -11.62 -0.35 -23.42
CA PRO A 330 -11.69 0.71 -24.42
C PRO A 330 -11.28 0.22 -25.81
N PRO A 331 -11.90 0.77 -26.89
CA PRO A 331 -11.59 0.37 -28.28
C PRO A 331 -10.11 0.46 -28.63
N MET A 332 -9.38 1.44 -28.06
CA MET A 332 -7.94 1.59 -28.24
C MET A 332 -7.16 0.34 -27.80
N LEU A 333 -7.45 -0.17 -26.57
CA LEU A 333 -6.79 -1.36 -26.05
C LEU A 333 -7.09 -2.58 -26.92
N VAL A 334 -8.37 -2.79 -27.25
CA VAL A 334 -8.81 -3.90 -28.10
C VAL A 334 -8.13 -3.86 -29.47
N HIS A 335 -7.99 -2.66 -30.06
CA HIS A 335 -7.32 -2.49 -31.34
C HIS A 335 -5.82 -2.82 -31.26
N MET A 336 -5.13 -2.31 -30.24
CA MET A 336 -3.70 -2.61 -30.02
C MET A 336 -3.45 -4.10 -29.81
N VAL A 337 -4.31 -4.78 -29.03
CA VAL A 337 -4.26 -6.22 -28.84
C VAL A 337 -4.48 -6.94 -30.17
N ALA A 338 -5.46 -6.53 -30.98
CA ALA A 338 -5.72 -7.15 -32.31
C ALA A 338 -4.54 -6.98 -33.28
N VAL A 339 -3.87 -5.84 -33.26
CA VAL A 339 -2.66 -5.61 -34.06
C VAL A 339 -1.51 -6.50 -33.58
N GLY A 340 -1.32 -6.57 -32.25
CA GLY A 340 -0.29 -7.40 -31.63
C GLY A 340 -0.50 -8.90 -31.89
N GLU A 341 -1.75 -9.40 -31.81
CA GLU A 341 -2.09 -10.80 -32.12
C GLU A 341 -1.77 -11.16 -33.58
N LYS A 342 -2.12 -10.28 -34.51
CA LYS A 342 -1.86 -10.50 -35.94
C LYS A 342 -0.39 -10.37 -36.29
N GLY A 343 0.33 -9.46 -35.65
CA GLY A 343 1.74 -9.17 -35.91
C GLY A 343 2.73 -10.03 -35.12
N GLY A 344 2.26 -10.84 -34.14
CA GLY A 344 3.14 -11.58 -33.23
C GLY A 344 3.91 -10.69 -32.25
N THR A 345 3.45 -9.46 -32.00
CA THR A 345 4.07 -8.44 -31.12
C THR A 345 3.13 -8.02 -30.01
N LEU A 346 2.38 -8.99 -29.47
CA LEU A 346 1.33 -8.74 -28.46
C LEU A 346 1.90 -8.10 -27.20
N GLU A 347 3.07 -8.54 -26.75
CA GLU A 347 3.76 -8.03 -25.56
C GLU A 347 4.12 -6.55 -25.70
N GLU A 348 4.61 -6.15 -26.90
CA GLU A 348 4.98 -4.76 -27.16
C GLU A 348 3.72 -3.85 -27.21
N MET A 349 2.66 -4.30 -27.88
CA MET A 349 1.41 -3.57 -27.99
C MET A 349 0.74 -3.39 -26.63
N LEU A 350 0.75 -4.43 -25.79
CA LEU A 350 0.23 -4.36 -24.42
C LEU A 350 1.03 -3.39 -23.54
N THR A 351 2.35 -3.44 -23.61
CA THR A 351 3.24 -2.53 -22.88
C THR A 351 3.00 -1.07 -23.28
N LYS A 352 2.88 -0.79 -24.59
CA LYS A 352 2.53 0.54 -25.11
C LYS A 352 1.14 1.00 -24.63
N ALA A 353 0.14 0.12 -24.68
CA ALA A 353 -1.20 0.41 -24.21
C ALA A 353 -1.20 0.71 -22.69
N GLY A 354 -0.53 -0.13 -21.90
CA GLY A 354 -0.40 0.05 -20.46
C GLY A 354 0.23 1.39 -20.10
N SER A 355 1.31 1.77 -20.77
CA SER A 355 2.00 3.05 -20.57
C SER A 355 1.13 4.24 -21.00
N ALA A 356 0.32 4.12 -22.04
CA ALA A 356 -0.63 5.15 -22.46
C ALA A 356 -1.71 5.38 -21.38
N PHE A 357 -2.33 4.30 -20.88
CA PHE A 357 -3.33 4.40 -19.79
C PHE A 357 -2.75 4.93 -18.50
N GLU A 358 -1.50 4.61 -18.18
CA GLU A 358 -0.82 5.17 -17.02
C GLU A 358 -0.62 6.68 -17.13
N LYS A 359 -0.13 7.15 -18.29
CA LYS A 359 0.02 8.58 -18.55
C LYS A 359 -1.34 9.30 -18.44
N GLU A 360 -2.40 8.71 -18.98
CA GLU A 360 -3.75 9.23 -18.85
C GLU A 360 -4.25 9.24 -17.40
N PHE A 361 -3.96 8.19 -16.63
CA PHE A 361 -4.28 8.11 -15.21
C PHE A 361 -3.58 9.21 -14.42
N VAL A 362 -2.24 9.33 -14.58
CA VAL A 362 -1.44 10.37 -13.90
C VAL A 362 -1.92 11.77 -14.27
N ALA A 363 -2.21 12.03 -15.55
CA ALA A 363 -2.75 13.30 -16.00
C ALA A 363 -4.13 13.61 -15.40
N ALA A 364 -4.99 12.60 -15.28
CA ALA A 364 -6.31 12.75 -14.69
C ALA A 364 -6.23 13.02 -13.18
N VAL A 365 -5.33 12.31 -12.44
CA VAL A 365 -5.06 12.56 -11.01
C VAL A 365 -4.53 13.99 -10.82
N THR A 366 -3.57 14.42 -11.62
CA THR A 366 -3.00 15.79 -11.54
C THR A 366 -4.08 16.85 -11.76
N ARG A 367 -4.94 16.68 -12.77
CA ARG A 367 -6.08 17.60 -13.03
C ARG A 367 -7.07 17.63 -11.86
N PHE A 368 -7.37 16.47 -11.27
CA PHE A 368 -8.25 16.41 -10.10
C PHE A 368 -7.64 17.15 -8.90
N MET A 369 -6.33 16.98 -8.65
CA MET A 369 -5.63 17.68 -7.57
C MET A 369 -5.58 19.19 -7.78
N SER A 370 -5.36 19.67 -9.01
CA SER A 370 -5.34 21.11 -9.30
C SER A 370 -6.71 21.78 -9.17
N LEU A 371 -7.82 21.03 -9.28
CA LEU A 371 -9.16 21.53 -8.98
C LEU A 371 -9.48 21.53 -7.47
N LEU A 372 -8.88 20.60 -6.72
CA LEU A 372 -9.07 20.57 -5.26
C LEU A 372 -8.49 21.82 -4.57
N GLU A 373 -7.38 22.35 -5.05
CA GLU A 373 -6.71 23.49 -4.43
C GLU A 373 -7.60 24.75 -4.34
N PRO A 374 -8.18 25.29 -5.43
CA PRO A 374 -9.11 26.41 -5.34
C PRO A 374 -10.35 26.11 -4.50
N LEU A 375 -10.87 24.88 -4.59
CA LEU A 375 -12.04 24.46 -3.82
C LEU A 375 -11.73 24.46 -2.30
N MET A 376 -10.54 24.00 -1.92
CA MET A 376 -10.09 24.00 -0.52
C MET A 376 -9.92 25.43 0.01
N VAL A 377 -9.31 26.32 -0.78
CA VAL A 377 -9.15 27.75 -0.42
C VAL A 377 -10.52 28.40 -0.24
N LEU A 378 -11.44 28.16 -1.17
CA LEU A 378 -12.81 28.68 -1.08
C LEU A 378 -13.55 28.13 0.15
N ALA A 379 -13.48 26.83 0.37
CA ALA A 379 -14.10 26.18 1.54
C ALA A 379 -13.56 26.75 2.85
N MET A 380 -12.22 26.92 2.97
CA MET A 380 -11.60 27.54 4.12
C MET A 380 -12.03 29.01 4.30
N GLY A 381 -12.09 29.78 3.21
CA GLY A 381 -12.57 31.16 3.24
C GLY A 381 -14.01 31.26 3.74
N VAL A 382 -14.89 30.37 3.28
CA VAL A 382 -16.30 30.31 3.75
C VAL A 382 -16.35 29.92 5.23
N VAL A 383 -15.58 28.95 5.65
CA VAL A 383 -15.56 28.50 7.05
C VAL A 383 -15.05 29.61 7.98
N VAL A 384 -13.89 30.20 7.67
CA VAL A 384 -13.33 31.29 8.47
C VAL A 384 -14.24 32.50 8.44
N GLY A 385 -14.78 32.90 7.29
CA GLY A 385 -15.74 33.99 7.14
C GLY A 385 -17.00 33.77 7.98
N THR A 386 -17.55 32.56 7.98
CA THR A 386 -18.70 32.20 8.84
C THR A 386 -18.39 32.37 10.33
N VAL A 387 -17.21 31.96 10.77
CA VAL A 387 -16.78 32.12 12.18
C VAL A 387 -16.61 33.61 12.49
N VAL A 388 -15.98 34.39 11.63
CA VAL A 388 -15.77 35.82 11.84
C VAL A 388 -17.12 36.55 11.92
N VAL A 389 -18.05 36.26 11.02
CA VAL A 389 -19.41 36.85 11.07
C VAL A 389 -20.13 36.43 12.35
N ALA A 390 -20.06 35.16 12.74
CA ALA A 390 -20.70 34.69 13.96
C ALA A 390 -20.10 35.28 15.26
N VAL A 391 -18.87 35.80 15.20
CA VAL A 391 -18.20 36.53 16.27
C VAL A 391 -18.55 38.00 16.27
N LEU A 392 -18.57 38.66 15.11
CA LEU A 392 -18.78 40.09 14.98
C LEU A 392 -20.25 40.48 15.13
N LEU A 393 -21.18 39.69 14.59
CA LEU A 393 -22.60 40.00 14.57
C LEU A 393 -23.19 40.21 15.98
N PRO A 394 -22.89 39.39 16.97
CA PRO A 394 -23.21 39.61 18.35
C PRO A 394 -22.63 40.93 18.91
N ILE A 395 -21.37 41.23 18.62
CA ILE A 395 -20.70 42.47 19.12
C ILE A 395 -21.40 43.73 18.59
N PHE A 396 -21.81 43.73 17.32
CA PHE A 396 -22.59 44.83 16.76
C PHE A 396 -23.99 45.01 17.40
N GLN A 397 -24.65 43.89 17.73
CA GLN A 397 -25.96 43.95 18.40
C GLN A 397 -25.85 44.50 19.82
N LEU A 398 -24.78 44.14 20.57
CA LEU A 398 -24.53 44.73 21.88
C LEU A 398 -24.29 46.24 21.82
N ASN A 399 -23.57 46.71 20.82
CA ASN A 399 -23.28 48.14 20.65
C ASN A 399 -24.53 48.98 20.30
N GLN A 400 -25.56 48.35 19.71
CA GLN A 400 -26.84 48.93 19.42
C GLN A 400 -27.78 48.98 20.65
N LEU A 401 -27.62 48.06 21.62
CA LEU A 401 -28.42 48.00 22.84
C LEU A 401 -27.92 48.96 23.91
N VAL A 402 -26.68 49.44 23.82
CA VAL A 402 -26.05 50.39 24.77
C VAL A 402 -26.28 51.86 24.37
N ARG A 403 -26.86 52.11 23.18
CA ARG A 403 -27.38 53.44 22.77
C ARG A 403 -28.87 53.53 23.07
#